data_4f840b823eaf00322243d1c582de52fd
#
_entry.id   4f840b823eaf00322243d1c582de52fd
#
_cell.length_a   1.000
_cell.length_b   1.000
_cell.length_c   1.000
_cell.angle_alpha   90.00
_cell.angle_beta   90.00
_cell.angle_gamma   90.00
#
_symmetry.space_group_name_H-M   'P 1'
#
loop_
_entity.id
_entity.type
_entity.pdbx_description
1 polymer ?
#
loop_
_entity_poly.entity_id
_entity_poly.type
_entity_poly.pdbx_seq_one_letter_code
_entity_poly.pdbx_strand_id
1 'polypeptide(L)'
;MNFIYTLQELISALENCSNEEYPTVLKNLQLPYNELTPYESWKSKGYTRNCIVRTSKYELVLLCWNVNDATPIHDHDGQKCWVYQVKGSISEKRFDFKNENLVETLCTNLSPGKLTYMDDKMGFHVLVNNSNDRATTLHLYMNPIDFCSYFCEEEKVFKKKTLQYDTVTAQKEVTL
;
A
#
# COMPACT_ATOMS: atom_id res chain seq x y z
N MET A 1 -15.35 -9.25 -16.56
CA MET A 1 -14.17 -8.37 -16.57
C MET A 1 -12.96 -9.25 -16.83
N ASN A 2 -12.08 -8.88 -17.75
CA ASN A 2 -10.89 -9.68 -18.09
C ASN A 2 -9.82 -9.51 -17.01
N PHE A 3 -8.83 -10.43 -16.95
CA PHE A 3 -7.65 -10.27 -16.13
C PHE A 3 -6.82 -9.06 -16.61
N ILE A 4 -6.12 -8.43 -15.67
CA ILE A 4 -5.28 -7.25 -15.88
C ILE A 4 -3.82 -7.69 -15.74
N TYR A 5 -3.03 -7.56 -16.80
CA TYR A 5 -1.66 -8.04 -16.87
C TYR A 5 -0.63 -6.91 -16.97
N THR A 6 -1.05 -5.69 -17.30
CA THR A 6 -0.15 -4.55 -17.43
C THR A 6 -0.54 -3.40 -16.52
N LEU A 7 0.45 -2.59 -16.14
CA LEU A 7 0.21 -1.39 -15.34
C LEU A 7 -0.71 -0.40 -16.06
N GLN A 8 -0.57 -0.29 -17.39
CA GLN A 8 -1.42 0.60 -18.20
C GLN A 8 -2.88 0.13 -18.21
N GLU A 9 -3.14 -1.18 -18.30
CA GLU A 9 -4.50 -1.73 -18.17
C GLU A 9 -5.10 -1.44 -16.80
N LEU A 10 -4.31 -1.56 -15.72
CA LEU A 10 -4.75 -1.24 -14.36
C LEU A 10 -5.13 0.24 -14.25
N ILE A 11 -4.28 1.15 -14.69
CA ILE A 11 -4.53 2.59 -14.67
C ILE A 11 -5.79 2.91 -15.47
N SER A 12 -5.91 2.39 -16.70
CA SER A 12 -7.09 2.60 -17.54
C SER A 12 -8.38 2.07 -16.89
N ALA A 13 -8.32 0.90 -16.24
CA ALA A 13 -9.48 0.34 -15.55
C ALA A 13 -9.91 1.21 -14.36
N LEU A 14 -8.96 1.72 -13.56
CA LEU A 14 -9.25 2.59 -12.41
C LEU A 14 -9.78 3.97 -12.83
N GLU A 15 -9.33 4.52 -13.95
CA GLU A 15 -9.81 5.79 -14.50
C GLU A 15 -11.26 5.71 -15.02
N ASN A 16 -11.64 4.56 -15.60
CA ASN A 16 -12.92 4.35 -16.28
C ASN A 16 -13.98 3.64 -15.40
N CYS A 17 -13.70 3.39 -14.14
CA CYS A 17 -14.68 2.80 -13.20
C CYS A 17 -15.00 3.74 -12.04
N SER A 18 -16.07 3.41 -11.31
CA SER A 18 -16.38 4.09 -10.05
C SER A 18 -15.51 3.55 -8.91
N ASN A 19 -15.38 4.31 -7.84
CA ASN A 19 -14.59 3.91 -6.66
C ASN A 19 -15.11 2.63 -6.01
N GLU A 20 -16.41 2.34 -6.11
CA GLU A 20 -17.05 1.12 -5.62
C GLU A 20 -16.62 -0.13 -6.39
N GLU A 21 -16.13 0.05 -7.61
CA GLU A 21 -15.67 -1.04 -8.48
C GLU A 21 -14.20 -1.38 -8.31
N TYR A 22 -13.41 -0.57 -7.57
CA TYR A 22 -11.98 -0.84 -7.31
C TYR A 22 -11.70 -2.25 -6.77
N PRO A 23 -12.51 -2.81 -5.83
CA PRO A 23 -12.30 -4.19 -5.38
C PRO A 23 -12.43 -5.21 -6.51
N THR A 24 -13.32 -4.97 -7.48
CA THR A 24 -13.53 -5.86 -8.63
C THR A 24 -12.38 -5.77 -9.62
N VAL A 25 -11.87 -4.56 -9.88
CA VAL A 25 -10.67 -4.34 -10.71
C VAL A 25 -9.47 -5.09 -10.11
N LEU A 26 -9.23 -4.90 -8.81
CA LEU A 26 -8.06 -5.48 -8.14
C LEU A 26 -8.13 -7.00 -7.98
N LYS A 27 -9.32 -7.60 -7.86
CA LYS A 27 -9.48 -9.06 -7.85
C LYS A 27 -9.06 -9.72 -9.16
N ASN A 28 -9.09 -8.97 -10.26
CA ASN A 28 -8.66 -9.46 -11.57
C ASN A 28 -7.18 -9.14 -11.88
N LEU A 29 -6.46 -8.56 -10.93
CA LEU A 29 -5.06 -8.17 -11.11
C LEU A 29 -4.16 -9.41 -11.12
N GLN A 30 -3.39 -9.55 -12.19
CA GLN A 30 -2.32 -10.55 -12.38
C GLN A 30 -1.07 -9.86 -12.94
N LEU A 31 -0.71 -8.75 -12.30
CA LEU A 31 0.38 -7.89 -12.73
C LEU A 31 1.73 -8.58 -12.49
N PRO A 32 2.50 -8.87 -13.54
CA PRO A 32 3.81 -9.47 -13.39
C PRO A 32 4.82 -8.44 -12.83
N TYR A 33 5.78 -8.92 -12.07
CA TYR A 33 6.75 -8.07 -11.37
C TYR A 33 7.53 -7.12 -12.31
N ASN A 34 7.88 -7.57 -13.51
CA ASN A 34 8.61 -6.74 -14.49
C ASN A 34 7.88 -5.46 -14.92
N GLU A 35 6.55 -5.42 -14.82
CA GLU A 35 5.76 -4.19 -15.07
C GLU A 35 6.07 -3.08 -14.06
N LEU A 36 6.53 -3.43 -12.86
CA LEU A 36 6.76 -2.52 -11.75
C LEU A 36 8.24 -2.22 -11.49
N THR A 37 9.17 -3.00 -12.05
CA THR A 37 10.61 -2.77 -11.86
C THR A 37 11.10 -1.37 -12.26
N PRO A 38 10.54 -0.69 -13.30
CA PRO A 38 10.95 0.68 -13.63
C PRO A 38 10.63 1.73 -12.55
N TYR A 39 9.76 1.39 -11.61
CA TYR A 39 9.30 2.29 -10.54
C TYR A 39 9.97 2.01 -9.20
N GLU A 40 10.82 1.00 -9.12
CA GLU A 40 11.50 0.65 -7.89
C GLU A 40 12.58 1.67 -7.54
N SER A 41 12.66 2.01 -6.28
CA SER A 41 13.82 2.64 -5.68
C SER A 41 14.18 1.96 -4.37
N TRP A 42 15.44 2.02 -4.00
CA TRP A 42 15.95 1.33 -2.81
C TRP A 42 16.87 2.26 -2.04
N LYS A 43 16.74 2.27 -0.72
CA LYS A 43 17.62 2.98 0.19
C LYS A 43 18.28 2.00 1.16
N SER A 44 19.33 2.43 1.81
CA SER A 44 20.13 1.56 2.71
C SER A 44 19.37 1.18 3.98
N LYS A 45 18.38 1.95 4.40
CA LYS A 45 17.60 1.73 5.61
C LYS A 45 16.15 2.19 5.42
N GLY A 46 15.21 1.32 5.77
CA GLY A 46 13.77 1.53 5.66
C GLY A 46 13.25 1.31 4.24
N TYR A 47 11.94 1.11 4.12
CA TYR A 47 11.24 0.95 2.85
C TYR A 47 11.13 2.28 2.10
N THR A 48 10.98 2.21 0.78
CA THR A 48 10.70 3.38 -0.07
C THR A 48 9.25 3.43 -0.48
N ARG A 49 8.75 4.64 -0.75
CA ARG A 49 7.42 4.94 -1.30
C ARG A 49 7.60 5.60 -2.66
N ASN A 50 7.21 4.91 -3.71
CA ASN A 50 7.39 5.34 -5.10
C ASN A 50 6.02 5.61 -5.72
N CYS A 51 5.67 6.88 -5.94
CA CYS A 51 4.41 7.28 -6.52
C CYS A 51 4.42 7.00 -8.04
N ILE A 52 3.55 6.08 -8.48
CA ILE A 52 3.36 5.75 -9.90
C ILE A 52 2.34 6.68 -10.52
N VAL A 53 1.18 6.81 -9.87
CA VAL A 53 0.06 7.66 -10.31
C VAL A 53 -0.57 8.32 -9.10
N ARG A 54 -0.86 9.62 -9.22
CA ARG A 54 -1.67 10.35 -8.24
C ARG A 54 -2.68 11.21 -8.97
N THR A 55 -3.95 10.96 -8.73
CA THR A 55 -5.09 11.73 -9.25
C THR A 55 -5.91 12.27 -8.10
N SER A 56 -6.99 13.00 -8.37
CA SER A 56 -7.96 13.39 -7.33
C SER A 56 -8.80 12.22 -6.80
N LYS A 57 -8.85 11.08 -7.53
CA LYS A 57 -9.68 9.91 -7.20
C LYS A 57 -8.93 8.79 -6.52
N TYR A 58 -7.66 8.60 -6.85
CA TYR A 58 -6.85 7.51 -6.32
C TYR A 58 -5.35 7.80 -6.42
N GLU A 59 -4.59 6.99 -5.72
CA GLU A 59 -3.14 7.00 -5.73
C GLU A 59 -2.60 5.57 -5.81
N LEU A 60 -1.67 5.32 -6.74
CA LEU A 60 -0.90 4.07 -6.84
C LEU A 60 0.53 4.32 -6.35
N VAL A 61 0.92 3.62 -5.31
CA VAL A 61 2.26 3.72 -4.71
C VAL A 61 2.91 2.35 -4.64
N LEU A 62 4.11 2.23 -5.20
CA LEU A 62 4.93 1.04 -5.06
C LEU A 62 5.82 1.18 -3.82
N LEU A 63 5.72 0.25 -2.87
CA LEU A 63 6.62 0.16 -1.73
C LEU A 63 7.66 -0.93 -1.97
N CYS A 64 8.94 -0.57 -1.76
CA CYS A 64 10.06 -1.49 -1.88
C CYS A 64 10.68 -1.69 -0.49
N TRP A 65 10.76 -2.94 -0.05
CA TRP A 65 11.10 -3.34 1.31
C TRP A 65 12.41 -4.10 1.33
N ASN A 66 13.41 -3.62 2.08
CA ASN A 66 14.53 -4.48 2.43
C ASN A 66 14.11 -5.50 3.50
N VAL A 67 14.98 -6.46 3.76
CA VAL A 67 14.77 -7.44 4.82
C VAL A 67 14.63 -6.71 6.17
N ASN A 68 13.63 -7.09 6.96
CA ASN A 68 13.25 -6.50 8.25
C ASN A 68 12.68 -5.06 8.19
N ASP A 69 12.45 -4.50 7.03
CA ASP A 69 11.71 -3.23 6.95
C ASP A 69 10.26 -3.41 7.42
N ALA A 70 9.77 -2.41 8.14
CA ALA A 70 8.40 -2.38 8.66
C ALA A 70 7.81 -0.96 8.59
N THR A 71 6.49 -0.86 8.43
CA THR A 71 5.77 0.39 8.78
C THR A 71 5.67 0.51 10.30
N PRO A 72 5.43 1.68 10.87
CA PRO A 72 4.83 1.75 12.20
C PRO A 72 3.41 1.15 12.19
N ILE A 73 2.82 0.89 13.36
CA ILE A 73 1.39 0.59 13.47
C ILE A 73 0.65 1.89 13.14
N HIS A 74 -0.21 1.90 12.10
CA HIS A 74 -0.79 3.12 11.54
C HIS A 74 -2.20 2.91 11.00
N ASP A 75 -2.91 4.03 10.80
CA ASP A 75 -4.17 4.14 10.08
C ASP A 75 -3.97 4.71 8.64
N HIS A 76 -5.05 5.03 7.96
CA HIS A 76 -5.03 5.59 6.61
C HIS A 76 -5.71 6.97 6.51
N ASP A 77 -5.87 7.70 7.61
CA ASP A 77 -6.52 9.03 7.66
C ASP A 77 -7.89 9.05 6.94
N GLY A 78 -8.70 8.01 7.17
CA GLY A 78 -10.02 7.82 6.56
C GLY A 78 -10.04 7.19 5.17
N GLN A 79 -8.88 6.92 4.57
CA GLN A 79 -8.80 6.35 3.22
C GLN A 79 -8.90 4.83 3.24
N LYS A 80 -9.50 4.28 2.18
CA LYS A 80 -9.46 2.83 1.90
C LYS A 80 -8.16 2.50 1.18
N CYS A 81 -7.51 1.44 1.61
CA CYS A 81 -6.26 0.96 1.02
C CYS A 81 -6.36 -0.50 0.62
N TRP A 82 -5.91 -0.83 -0.58
CA TRP A 82 -5.66 -2.20 -1.03
C TRP A 82 -4.17 -2.38 -1.25
N VAL A 83 -3.64 -3.48 -0.73
CA VAL A 83 -2.24 -3.85 -0.87
C VAL A 83 -2.15 -5.14 -1.67
N TYR A 84 -1.54 -5.07 -2.85
CA TYR A 84 -1.26 -6.22 -3.72
C TYR A 84 0.20 -6.63 -3.55
N GLN A 85 0.44 -7.89 -3.16
CA GLN A 85 1.79 -8.44 -3.06
C GLN A 85 2.33 -8.77 -4.44
N VAL A 86 3.41 -8.09 -4.84
CA VAL A 86 4.01 -8.24 -6.17
C VAL A 86 5.15 -9.24 -6.16
N LYS A 87 6.10 -9.07 -5.24
CA LYS A 87 7.30 -9.90 -5.10
C LYS A 87 7.67 -10.09 -3.64
N GLY A 88 8.22 -11.24 -3.29
CA GLY A 88 8.59 -11.57 -1.92
C GLY A 88 7.36 -11.86 -1.06
N SER A 89 7.49 -11.67 0.25
CA SER A 89 6.40 -11.89 1.21
C SER A 89 6.41 -10.81 2.28
N ILE A 90 5.21 -10.34 2.62
CA ILE A 90 4.99 -9.37 3.70
C ILE A 90 4.04 -9.98 4.72
N SER A 91 4.35 -9.84 6.01
CA SER A 91 3.39 -10.10 7.08
C SER A 91 2.58 -8.85 7.36
N GLU A 92 1.25 -8.99 7.42
CA GLU A 92 0.33 -7.98 7.93
C GLU A 92 -0.17 -8.39 9.30
N LYS A 93 -0.08 -7.47 10.26
CA LYS A 93 -0.74 -7.60 11.56
C LYS A 93 -1.71 -6.44 11.74
N ARG A 94 -2.89 -6.73 12.29
CA ARG A 94 -3.93 -5.73 12.58
C ARG A 94 -4.17 -5.62 14.06
N PHE A 95 -4.58 -4.42 14.48
CA PHE A 95 -4.75 -4.09 15.87
C PHE A 95 -6.02 -3.26 16.09
N ASP A 96 -6.76 -3.58 17.13
CA ASP A 96 -7.72 -2.66 17.75
C ASP A 96 -7.03 -1.89 18.86
N PHE A 97 -7.49 -0.64 19.10
CA PHE A 97 -7.07 0.11 20.28
C PHE A 97 -8.19 0.07 21.32
N LYS A 98 -7.97 -0.70 22.41
CA LYS A 98 -8.97 -0.94 23.46
C LYS A 98 -8.32 -0.77 24.84
N ASN A 99 -9.00 -0.04 25.73
CA ASN A 99 -8.52 0.20 27.10
C ASN A 99 -7.06 0.68 27.13
N GLU A 100 -6.74 1.66 26.29
CA GLU A 100 -5.39 2.26 26.14
C GLU A 100 -4.30 1.28 25.68
N ASN A 101 -4.68 0.13 25.12
CA ASN A 101 -3.76 -0.88 24.62
C ASN A 101 -4.06 -1.28 23.19
N LEU A 102 -3.00 -1.60 22.45
CA LEU A 102 -3.10 -2.25 21.15
C LEU A 102 -3.32 -3.76 21.35
N VAL A 103 -4.39 -4.28 20.77
CA VAL A 103 -4.74 -5.70 20.79
C VAL A 103 -4.65 -6.24 19.38
N GLU A 104 -3.74 -7.19 19.15
CA GLU A 104 -3.62 -7.86 17.86
C GLU A 104 -4.90 -8.65 17.54
N THR A 105 -5.51 -8.40 16.38
CA THR A 105 -6.77 -9.02 15.94
C THR A 105 -6.57 -9.96 14.76
N LEU A 106 -5.50 -9.77 13.98
CA LEU A 106 -5.17 -10.58 12.81
C LEU A 106 -3.65 -10.62 12.60
N CYS A 107 -3.16 -11.77 12.17
CA CYS A 107 -1.82 -11.91 11.61
C CYS A 107 -1.92 -12.78 10.35
N THR A 108 -1.45 -12.27 9.20
CA THR A 108 -1.47 -12.99 7.93
C THR A 108 -0.21 -12.72 7.11
N ASN A 109 0.14 -13.67 6.24
CA ASN A 109 1.25 -13.51 5.30
C ASN A 109 0.71 -13.33 3.88
N LEU A 110 1.19 -12.31 3.21
CA LEU A 110 0.91 -12.03 1.81
C LEU A 110 2.02 -12.61 0.94
N SER A 111 1.65 -13.48 0.01
CA SER A 111 2.53 -14.00 -1.04
C SER A 111 2.17 -13.37 -2.39
N PRO A 112 3.03 -13.44 -3.41
CA PRO A 112 2.76 -12.84 -4.72
C PRO A 112 1.38 -13.21 -5.27
N GLY A 113 0.67 -12.21 -5.79
CA GLY A 113 -0.70 -12.33 -6.27
C GLY A 113 -1.78 -12.19 -5.20
N LYS A 114 -1.42 -12.11 -3.91
CA LYS A 114 -2.40 -11.88 -2.84
C LYS A 114 -2.72 -10.41 -2.67
N LEU A 115 -3.98 -10.16 -2.33
CA LEU A 115 -4.55 -8.85 -2.08
C LEU A 115 -5.07 -8.79 -0.64
N THR A 116 -4.76 -7.72 0.08
CA THR A 116 -5.40 -7.37 1.35
C THR A 116 -6.07 -6.02 1.25
N TYR A 117 -7.00 -5.76 2.13
CA TYR A 117 -7.77 -4.51 2.23
C TYR A 117 -7.75 -4.00 3.65
N MET A 118 -7.61 -2.70 3.82
CA MET A 118 -7.66 -2.01 5.10
C MET A 118 -8.42 -0.69 4.98
N ASP A 119 -9.22 -0.37 5.99
CA ASP A 119 -9.77 0.95 6.27
C ASP A 119 -9.74 1.21 7.78
N ASP A 120 -9.96 2.46 8.20
CA ASP A 120 -9.84 2.84 9.61
C ASP A 120 -10.90 2.19 10.52
N LYS A 121 -12.00 1.66 9.95
CA LYS A 121 -12.99 0.89 10.73
C LYS A 121 -12.46 -0.49 11.15
N MET A 122 -11.41 -0.95 10.48
CA MET A 122 -10.72 -2.20 10.79
C MET A 122 -9.58 -2.02 11.80
N GLY A 123 -9.42 -0.80 12.35
CA GLY A 123 -8.40 -0.45 13.32
C GLY A 123 -7.08 0.00 12.66
N PHE A 124 -5.97 -0.48 13.18
CA PHE A 124 -4.61 -0.15 12.76
C PHE A 124 -3.90 -1.37 12.21
N HIS A 125 -2.89 -1.16 11.37
CA HIS A 125 -2.06 -2.26 10.92
C HIS A 125 -0.57 -1.92 10.84
N VAL A 126 0.24 -2.96 10.77
CA VAL A 126 1.66 -2.93 10.46
C VAL A 126 1.94 -3.90 9.32
N LEU A 127 2.75 -3.51 8.38
CA LEU A 127 3.31 -4.37 7.34
C LEU A 127 4.80 -4.57 7.62
N VAL A 128 5.26 -5.83 7.55
CA VAL A 128 6.64 -6.19 7.88
C VAL A 128 7.20 -7.15 6.82
N ASN A 129 8.34 -6.82 6.26
CA ASN A 129 9.12 -7.78 5.49
C ASN A 129 9.96 -8.64 6.44
N ASN A 130 9.39 -9.74 6.92
CA ASN A 130 10.09 -10.72 7.75
C ASN A 130 10.64 -11.92 6.94
N SER A 131 10.69 -11.81 5.62
CA SER A 131 11.32 -12.79 4.74
C SER A 131 12.84 -12.55 4.64
N ASN A 132 13.54 -13.50 4.01
CA ASN A 132 15.00 -13.42 3.81
C ASN A 132 15.40 -12.61 2.57
N ASP A 133 14.43 -12.09 1.82
CA ASP A 133 14.63 -11.38 0.55
C ASP A 133 13.91 -10.03 0.53
N ARG A 134 14.27 -9.20 -0.44
CA ARG A 134 13.54 -7.97 -0.76
C ARG A 134 12.13 -8.29 -1.20
N ALA A 135 11.18 -7.46 -0.79
CA ALA A 135 9.78 -7.56 -1.18
C ALA A 135 9.30 -6.26 -1.84
N THR A 136 8.23 -6.37 -2.62
CA THR A 136 7.60 -5.24 -3.31
C THR A 136 6.09 -5.39 -3.23
N THR A 137 5.42 -4.31 -2.82
CA THR A 137 3.95 -4.23 -2.72
C THR A 137 3.41 -3.04 -3.49
N LEU A 138 2.31 -3.23 -4.23
CA LEU A 138 1.56 -2.14 -4.87
C LEU A 138 0.37 -1.76 -4.00
N HIS A 139 0.30 -0.48 -3.64
CA HIS A 139 -0.75 0.08 -2.82
C HIS A 139 -1.67 0.96 -3.66
N LEU A 140 -2.98 0.70 -3.59
CA LEU A 140 -4.02 1.58 -4.11
C LEU A 140 -4.71 2.25 -2.93
N TYR A 141 -4.63 3.57 -2.83
CA TYR A 141 -5.44 4.37 -1.92
C TYR A 141 -6.63 4.97 -2.67
N MET A 142 -7.82 4.86 -2.10
CA MET A 142 -9.01 5.54 -2.62
C MET A 142 -9.03 6.96 -2.10
N ASN A 143 -8.77 7.92 -2.98
CA ASN A 143 -8.23 9.25 -2.80
C ASN A 143 -6.75 9.24 -2.32
N PRO A 144 -5.99 10.26 -2.70
CA PRO A 144 -4.61 10.41 -2.25
C PRO A 144 -4.51 10.51 -0.72
N ILE A 145 -3.44 9.92 -0.17
CA ILE A 145 -3.15 9.96 1.26
C ILE A 145 -1.93 10.84 1.54
N ASP A 146 -2.14 11.94 2.27
CA ASP A 146 -1.08 12.87 2.64
C ASP A 146 -0.58 12.68 4.08
N PHE A 147 -1.40 12.05 4.92
CA PHE A 147 -1.13 11.85 6.33
C PHE A 147 -1.55 10.44 6.77
N CYS A 148 -0.98 10.00 7.89
CA CYS A 148 -1.49 8.88 8.66
C CYS A 148 -1.25 9.15 10.14
N SER A 149 -2.04 8.53 11.02
CA SER A 149 -1.70 8.44 12.44
C SER A 149 -0.89 7.17 12.65
N TYR A 150 0.15 7.24 13.46
CA TYR A 150 0.95 6.09 13.84
C TYR A 150 1.12 6.01 15.35
N PHE A 151 1.20 4.80 15.86
CA PHE A 151 1.42 4.59 17.29
C PHE A 151 2.91 4.75 17.62
N CYS A 152 3.19 5.68 18.55
CA CYS A 152 4.52 5.88 19.11
C CYS A 152 4.71 4.94 20.31
N GLU A 153 5.50 3.89 20.13
CA GLU A 153 5.73 2.88 21.17
C GLU A 153 6.37 3.45 22.44
N GLU A 154 7.22 4.46 22.31
CA GLU A 154 7.92 5.09 23.44
C GLU A 154 6.97 5.91 24.31
N GLU A 155 6.08 6.67 23.72
CA GLU A 155 5.15 7.58 24.41
C GLU A 155 3.76 6.96 24.62
N LYS A 156 3.47 5.79 24.03
CA LYS A 156 2.18 5.10 24.06
C LYS A 156 1.00 5.95 23.57
N VAL A 157 1.23 6.81 22.59
CA VAL A 157 0.23 7.70 21.97
C VAL A 157 0.25 7.62 20.45
N PHE A 158 -0.86 7.99 19.83
CA PHE A 158 -0.90 8.20 18.39
C PHE A 158 -0.39 9.57 18.02
N LYS A 159 0.43 9.63 16.97
CA LYS A 159 0.99 10.87 16.39
C LYS A 159 0.65 10.94 14.92
N LYS A 160 0.39 12.14 14.40
CA LYS A 160 0.18 12.37 12.97
C LYS A 160 1.52 12.52 12.26
N LYS A 161 1.64 11.89 11.08
CA LYS A 161 2.82 11.95 10.21
C LYS A 161 2.42 12.33 8.80
N THR A 162 3.12 13.29 8.21
CA THR A 162 3.05 13.58 6.77
C THR A 162 3.75 12.47 5.99
N LEU A 163 3.08 11.96 4.97
CA LEU A 163 3.63 10.96 4.08
C LEU A 163 4.37 11.65 2.93
N GLN A 164 5.51 11.10 2.54
CA GLN A 164 6.34 11.60 1.44
C GLN A 164 6.66 10.46 0.48
N TYR A 165 6.95 10.81 -0.75
CA TYR A 165 7.46 9.86 -1.74
C TYR A 165 8.99 9.95 -1.81
N ASP A 166 9.64 8.81 -1.99
CA ASP A 166 11.06 8.72 -2.35
C ASP A 166 11.27 9.04 -3.83
N THR A 167 10.31 8.61 -4.67
CA THR A 167 10.26 8.96 -6.10
C THR A 167 8.85 9.29 -6.55
N VAL A 168 8.74 10.13 -7.56
CA VAL A 168 7.47 10.45 -8.24
C VAL A 168 7.69 10.28 -9.72
N THR A 169 6.89 9.42 -10.36
CA THR A 169 6.89 9.31 -11.82
C THR A 169 6.27 10.58 -12.40
N ALA A 170 6.98 11.25 -13.29
CA ALA A 170 6.46 12.41 -13.99
C ALA A 170 5.18 11.98 -14.73
N GLN A 171 4.04 12.51 -14.31
CA GLN A 171 2.78 12.32 -15.03
C GLN A 171 2.97 12.88 -16.43
N LYS A 172 2.77 12.07 -17.47
CA LYS A 172 2.46 12.60 -18.79
C LYS A 172 1.12 13.32 -18.59
N GLU A 173 1.14 14.65 -18.68
CA GLU A 173 -0.09 15.43 -18.78
C GLU A 173 -0.90 14.82 -19.93
N VAL A 174 -2.00 14.16 -19.58
CA VAL A 174 -3.02 13.80 -20.57
C VAL A 174 -3.72 15.11 -20.88
N THR A 175 -3.23 15.78 -21.94
CA THR A 175 -3.95 16.89 -22.54
C THR A 175 -5.25 16.33 -23.10
N LEU A 176 -6.36 16.73 -22.50
CA LEU A 176 -7.73 16.48 -23.01
C LEU A 176 -7.95 17.18 -24.33
#